data_160b1d96c5548f0463564b3f4f52ec11
#
_entry.id   160b1d96c5548f0463564b3f4f52ec11
#
_cell.length_a   1.000
_cell.length_b   1.000
_cell.length_c   1.000
_cell.angle_alpha   90.00
_cell.angle_beta   90.00
_cell.angle_gamma   90.00
#
_symmetry.space_group_name_H-M   'P 1'
#
loop_
_entity.id
_entity.type
_entity.pdbx_description
1 polymer ?
#
loop_
_entity_poly.entity_id
_entity_poly.type
_entity_poly.pdbx_seq_one_letter_code
_entity_poly.pdbx_strand_id
1 'polypeptide(L)'
;MRQQLRQQGRQVGRRRVARLMRQQQLAGRSRRRRQPRTTDSRHGGPIAANLLRDQPLVTRIDQIWVTDITYIPTQEGFLYVAALLDLHSRRIVGWACADNLDTTLCTAALQQALRHRRPTAELIHHSDRGVQYAALEYRQALAQAGLTRSMSRKGNCYDNAFIESFWSTLKTECTARQSFATRAAAELAIFDYIETFYNPVRLHSALAYHSPRHFELLHPPRTNNPPPALSKKSACDH
;
A
#
# COMPACT_ATOMS: atom_id res chain seq x y z
N MET A 1 13.87 -13.63 7.98
CA MET A 1 15.23 -13.92 8.49
C MET A 1 16.10 -14.73 7.53
N ARG A 2 15.80 -16.00 7.17
CA ARG A 2 16.69 -16.80 6.26
C ARG A 2 17.01 -16.07 4.94
N GLN A 3 16.02 -15.50 4.27
CA GLN A 3 16.21 -14.80 3.00
C GLN A 3 17.05 -13.53 3.16
N GLN A 4 16.85 -12.80 4.24
CA GLN A 4 17.65 -11.62 4.58
C GLN A 4 19.13 -11.99 4.81
N LEU A 5 19.40 -13.09 5.53
CA LEU A 5 20.77 -13.60 5.70
C LEU A 5 21.41 -13.99 4.37
N ARG A 6 20.63 -14.58 3.45
CA ARG A 6 21.12 -14.90 2.09
C ARG A 6 21.47 -13.67 1.28
N GLN A 7 20.64 -12.61 1.34
CA GLN A 7 20.93 -11.33 0.68
C GLN A 7 22.19 -10.65 1.24
N GLN A 8 22.53 -10.93 2.50
CA GLN A 8 23.80 -10.52 3.13
C GLN A 8 24.98 -11.47 2.83
N GLY A 9 24.85 -12.38 1.85
CA GLY A 9 25.88 -13.33 1.45
C GLY A 9 26.04 -14.54 2.37
N ARG A 10 25.22 -14.69 3.44
CA ARG A 10 25.30 -15.80 4.38
C ARG A 10 24.49 -16.99 3.91
N GLN A 11 25.13 -18.05 3.48
CA GLN A 11 24.46 -19.29 3.08
C GLN A 11 24.08 -20.11 4.31
N VAL A 12 22.83 -20.07 4.73
CA VAL A 12 22.30 -20.80 5.88
C VAL A 12 21.07 -21.62 5.54
N GLY A 13 21.04 -22.86 6.02
CA GLY A 13 19.91 -23.77 5.85
C GLY A 13 18.75 -23.41 6.80
N ARG A 14 17.51 -23.77 6.42
CA ARG A 14 16.28 -23.49 7.21
C ARG A 14 16.36 -24.07 8.63
N ARG A 15 16.85 -25.31 8.79
CA ARG A 15 16.97 -25.98 10.09
C ARG A 15 17.93 -25.24 11.03
N ARG A 16 19.07 -24.76 10.51
CA ARG A 16 20.07 -24.00 11.30
C ARG A 16 19.47 -22.66 11.77
N VAL A 17 18.80 -21.92 10.88
CA VAL A 17 18.14 -20.67 11.25
C VAL A 17 17.07 -20.89 12.32
N ALA A 18 16.21 -21.91 12.15
CA ALA A 18 15.16 -22.22 13.13
C ALA A 18 15.74 -22.60 14.51
N ARG A 19 16.83 -23.38 14.54
CA ARG A 19 17.52 -23.74 15.78
C ARG A 19 18.09 -22.51 16.48
N LEU A 20 18.82 -21.65 15.76
CA LEU A 20 19.41 -20.43 16.31
C LEU A 20 18.35 -19.46 16.80
N MET A 21 17.26 -19.28 16.07
CA MET A 21 16.12 -18.45 16.51
C MET A 21 15.54 -18.98 17.83
N ARG A 22 15.37 -20.31 17.96
CA ARG A 22 14.85 -20.91 19.18
C ARG A 22 15.82 -20.73 20.37
N GLN A 23 17.12 -20.91 20.15
CA GLN A 23 18.16 -20.69 21.18
C GLN A 23 18.20 -19.24 21.64
N GLN A 24 17.94 -18.28 20.75
CA GLN A 24 17.90 -16.85 21.03
C GLN A 24 16.47 -16.37 21.43
N GLN A 25 15.54 -17.28 21.69
CA GLN A 25 14.15 -16.98 22.02
C GLN A 25 13.44 -16.06 21.01
N LEU A 26 13.90 -16.08 19.75
CA LEU A 26 13.30 -15.32 18.67
C LEU A 26 12.15 -16.11 18.05
N ALA A 27 10.96 -15.54 18.05
CA ALA A 27 9.78 -16.10 17.40
C ALA A 27 9.25 -15.18 16.30
N GLY A 28 8.69 -15.77 15.25
CA GLY A 28 7.93 -15.02 14.26
C GLY A 28 6.66 -14.44 14.87
N ARG A 29 6.28 -13.25 14.43
CA ARG A 29 5.04 -12.62 14.88
C ARG A 29 3.82 -13.32 14.27
N SER A 30 2.87 -13.75 15.13
CA SER A 30 1.61 -14.33 14.70
C SER A 30 0.55 -13.24 14.48
N ARG A 31 -0.21 -13.35 13.39
CA ARG A 31 -1.35 -12.46 13.14
C ARG A 31 -2.48 -12.76 14.13
N ARG A 32 -3.00 -11.74 14.82
CA ARG A 32 -4.23 -11.88 15.62
C ARG A 32 -5.44 -11.93 14.68
N ARG A 33 -6.32 -12.92 14.88
CA ARG A 33 -7.45 -13.25 14.00
C ARG A 33 -8.67 -12.32 14.09
N ARG A 34 -8.74 -11.39 15.04
CA ARG A 34 -9.97 -10.60 15.29
C ARG A 34 -9.79 -9.17 14.80
N GLN A 35 -10.50 -8.80 13.73
CA GLN A 35 -10.64 -7.43 13.28
C GLN A 35 -12.11 -7.00 13.45
N PRO A 36 -12.42 -5.88 14.10
CA PRO A 36 -13.75 -5.30 14.09
C PRO A 36 -14.07 -4.78 12.68
N ARG A 37 -15.35 -4.85 12.33
CA ARG A 37 -15.86 -4.37 11.04
C ARG A 37 -16.06 -2.87 11.12
N THR A 38 -15.38 -2.08 10.28
CA THR A 38 -15.34 -0.61 10.33
C THR A 38 -16.05 0.08 9.19
N THR A 39 -16.46 -0.65 8.14
CA THR A 39 -17.08 -0.08 6.95
C THR A 39 -18.58 0.01 7.12
N ASP A 40 -19.13 1.22 7.09
CA ASP A 40 -20.57 1.43 6.86
C ASP A 40 -20.82 1.56 5.36
N SER A 41 -21.41 0.51 4.79
CA SER A 41 -21.78 0.44 3.38
C SER A 41 -23.28 0.77 3.14
N ARG A 42 -24.00 1.26 4.17
CA ARG A 42 -25.42 1.60 4.10
C ARG A 42 -25.60 3.09 3.79
N HIS A 43 -25.19 3.52 2.61
CA HIS A 43 -25.37 4.90 2.15
C HIS A 43 -26.01 4.90 0.76
N GLY A 44 -26.74 5.97 0.42
CA GLY A 44 -27.36 6.18 -0.90
C GLY A 44 -26.42 6.71 -1.99
N GLY A 45 -25.10 6.74 -1.76
CA GLY A 45 -24.13 7.24 -2.72
C GLY A 45 -23.93 6.29 -3.92
N PRO A 46 -23.53 6.82 -5.09
CA PRO A 46 -23.37 6.03 -6.30
C PRO A 46 -22.21 5.03 -6.19
N ILE A 47 -22.52 3.75 -6.45
CA ILE A 47 -21.57 2.63 -6.42
C ILE A 47 -20.99 2.43 -7.82
N ALA A 48 -19.66 2.37 -7.94
CA ALA A 48 -18.98 2.04 -9.18
C ALA A 48 -18.98 0.51 -9.44
N ALA A 49 -18.83 0.13 -10.71
CA ALA A 49 -18.66 -1.27 -11.09
C ALA A 49 -17.37 -1.85 -10.49
N ASN A 50 -17.36 -3.14 -10.18
CA ASN A 50 -16.15 -3.83 -9.75
C ASN A 50 -15.32 -4.24 -10.96
N LEU A 51 -14.28 -3.48 -11.24
CA LEU A 51 -13.39 -3.72 -12.38
C LEU A 51 -12.28 -4.75 -12.07
N LEU A 52 -12.09 -5.14 -10.79
CA LEU A 52 -11.09 -6.13 -10.42
C LEU A 52 -11.54 -7.57 -10.67
N ARG A 53 -12.84 -7.81 -10.76
CA ARG A 53 -13.41 -9.15 -10.91
C ARG A 53 -12.92 -9.88 -12.16
N ASP A 54 -12.85 -9.15 -13.26
CA ASP A 54 -12.60 -9.70 -14.60
C ASP A 54 -11.26 -9.18 -15.16
N GLN A 55 -10.43 -8.57 -14.31
CA GLN A 55 -9.15 -8.02 -14.72
C GLN A 55 -8.10 -9.12 -14.91
N PRO A 56 -7.30 -9.04 -15.99
CA PRO A 56 -6.10 -9.85 -16.14
C PRO A 56 -5.11 -9.58 -15.00
N LEU A 57 -4.12 -10.45 -14.85
CA LEU A 57 -3.04 -10.28 -13.88
C LEU A 57 -2.48 -8.85 -13.92
N VAL A 58 -2.34 -8.23 -12.77
CA VAL A 58 -1.70 -6.91 -12.63
C VAL A 58 -0.23 -7.07 -12.99
N THR A 59 0.19 -6.44 -14.08
CA THR A 59 1.51 -6.65 -14.70
C THR A 59 2.41 -5.43 -14.66
N ARG A 60 1.89 -4.28 -14.26
CA ARG A 60 2.65 -3.03 -14.22
C ARG A 60 2.34 -2.20 -12.97
N ILE A 61 3.30 -1.40 -12.59
CA ILE A 61 3.18 -0.38 -11.56
C ILE A 61 2.16 0.67 -12.03
N ASP A 62 1.41 1.24 -11.08
CA ASP A 62 0.38 2.25 -11.31
C ASP A 62 -0.73 1.81 -12.29
N GLN A 63 -1.00 0.49 -12.32
CA GLN A 63 -2.15 -0.07 -13.03
C GLN A 63 -3.41 -0.07 -12.14
N ILE A 64 -3.25 -0.48 -10.91
CA ILE A 64 -4.35 -0.54 -9.93
C ILE A 64 -3.83 -0.07 -8.58
N TRP A 65 -4.48 0.92 -7.99
CA TRP A 65 -4.30 1.26 -6.58
C TRP A 65 -5.52 0.80 -5.79
N VAL A 66 -5.28 0.12 -4.68
CA VAL A 66 -6.32 -0.25 -3.72
C VAL A 66 -6.22 0.65 -2.50
N THR A 67 -7.36 1.08 -1.99
CA THR A 67 -7.42 1.97 -0.82
C THR A 67 -8.35 1.44 0.25
N ASP A 68 -8.04 1.76 1.49
CA ASP A 68 -8.84 1.40 2.66
C ASP A 68 -8.48 2.29 3.85
N ILE A 69 -9.31 2.27 4.87
CA ILE A 69 -9.10 3.00 6.12
C ILE A 69 -8.97 1.99 7.26
N THR A 70 -8.05 2.29 8.16
CA THR A 70 -7.96 1.59 9.45
C THR A 70 -7.93 2.60 10.59
N TYR A 71 -7.98 2.12 11.84
CA TYR A 71 -7.81 2.95 13.03
C TYR A 71 -6.78 2.33 13.96
N ILE A 72 -6.08 3.19 14.68
CA ILE A 72 -5.08 2.87 15.69
C ILE A 72 -5.53 3.49 17.02
N PRO A 73 -5.68 2.70 18.08
CA PRO A 73 -6.06 3.24 19.39
C PRO A 73 -4.89 4.01 20.01
N THR A 74 -5.20 5.17 20.59
CA THR A 74 -4.30 5.98 21.40
C THR A 74 -5.02 6.35 22.72
N GLN A 75 -4.31 6.95 23.68
CA GLN A 75 -4.97 7.44 24.91
C GLN A 75 -5.86 8.67 24.64
N GLU A 76 -5.63 9.40 23.53
CA GLU A 76 -6.46 10.52 23.07
C GLU A 76 -7.67 10.08 22.25
N GLY A 77 -7.89 8.77 22.06
CA GLY A 77 -8.91 8.21 21.18
C GLY A 77 -8.31 7.58 19.93
N PHE A 78 -9.13 7.33 18.90
CA PHE A 78 -8.65 6.72 17.68
C PHE A 78 -7.89 7.71 16.80
N LEU A 79 -6.80 7.23 16.18
CA LEU A 79 -6.18 7.81 15.00
C LEU A 79 -6.66 7.02 13.78
N TYR A 80 -7.32 7.68 12.84
CA TYR A 80 -7.74 7.06 11.57
C TYR A 80 -6.62 7.20 10.54
N VAL A 81 -6.42 6.16 9.77
CA VAL A 81 -5.34 6.09 8.77
C VAL A 81 -5.92 5.60 7.46
N ALA A 82 -5.89 6.43 6.43
CA ALA A 82 -6.18 6.03 5.05
C ALA A 82 -4.87 5.74 4.31
N ALA A 83 -4.85 4.72 3.45
CA ALA A 83 -3.70 4.43 2.61
C ALA A 83 -4.11 3.95 1.23
N LEU A 84 -3.24 4.21 0.24
CA LEU A 84 -3.32 3.68 -1.11
C LEU A 84 -2.11 2.77 -1.34
N LEU A 85 -2.38 1.56 -1.83
CA LEU A 85 -1.37 0.54 -2.10
C LEU A 85 -1.39 0.22 -3.59
N ASP A 86 -0.23 0.30 -4.23
CA ASP A 86 -0.05 -0.21 -5.60
C ASP A 86 -0.13 -1.73 -5.61
N LEU A 87 -1.04 -2.27 -6.42
CA LEU A 87 -1.35 -3.69 -6.38
C LEU A 87 -0.22 -4.56 -6.96
N HIS A 88 0.62 -4.02 -7.84
CA HIS A 88 1.75 -4.74 -8.44
C HIS A 88 2.96 -4.75 -7.51
N SER A 89 3.40 -3.56 -7.10
CA SER A 89 4.61 -3.40 -6.29
C SER A 89 4.40 -3.58 -4.78
N ARG A 90 3.14 -3.61 -4.31
CA ARG A 90 2.79 -3.63 -2.88
C ARG A 90 3.25 -2.36 -2.13
N ARG A 91 3.67 -1.34 -2.83
CA ARG A 91 4.12 -0.08 -2.24
C ARG A 91 2.93 0.73 -1.74
N ILE A 92 3.08 1.31 -0.57
CA ILE A 92 2.18 2.37 -0.11
C ILE A 92 2.59 3.64 -0.86
N VAL A 93 1.71 4.11 -1.74
CA VAL A 93 1.95 5.24 -2.64
C VAL A 93 1.43 6.55 -2.09
N GLY A 94 0.46 6.48 -1.16
CA GLY A 94 -0.06 7.62 -0.42
C GLY A 94 -0.75 7.17 0.86
N TRP A 95 -0.69 7.99 1.89
CA TRP A 95 -1.35 7.76 3.16
C TRP A 95 -1.57 9.08 3.91
N ALA A 96 -2.54 9.08 4.81
CA ALA A 96 -2.83 10.23 5.68
C ALA A 96 -3.39 9.75 7.01
N CYS A 97 -3.29 10.58 8.04
CA CYS A 97 -3.85 10.38 9.35
C CYS A 97 -4.81 11.53 9.72
N ALA A 98 -5.85 11.21 10.50
CA ALA A 98 -6.75 12.20 11.08
C ALA A 98 -7.36 11.69 12.40
N ASP A 99 -7.93 12.59 13.18
CA ASP A 99 -8.67 12.30 14.41
C ASP A 99 -10.14 11.95 14.17
N ASN A 100 -10.60 12.11 12.93
CA ASN A 100 -11.96 11.81 12.50
C ASN A 100 -11.99 10.97 11.21
N LEU A 101 -13.16 10.42 10.89
CA LEU A 101 -13.37 9.54 9.75
C LEU A 101 -14.08 10.28 8.58
N ASP A 102 -13.57 11.43 8.21
CA ASP A 102 -14.15 12.26 7.15
C ASP A 102 -13.58 11.94 5.76
N THR A 103 -14.25 12.41 4.72
CA THR A 103 -13.80 12.29 3.33
C THR A 103 -12.44 12.96 3.09
N THR A 104 -12.15 14.03 3.84
CA THR A 104 -10.88 14.76 3.79
C THR A 104 -9.66 13.88 4.05
N LEU A 105 -9.77 12.89 4.95
CA LEU A 105 -8.72 11.90 5.21
C LEU A 105 -8.36 11.11 3.96
N CYS A 106 -9.36 10.57 3.26
CA CYS A 106 -9.14 9.81 2.02
C CYS A 106 -8.59 10.70 0.91
N THR A 107 -9.11 11.94 0.82
CA THR A 107 -8.65 12.92 -0.18
C THR A 107 -7.21 13.32 0.05
N ALA A 108 -6.78 13.52 1.30
CA ALA A 108 -5.39 13.83 1.63
C ALA A 108 -4.44 12.68 1.23
N ALA A 109 -4.81 11.42 1.52
CA ALA A 109 -4.04 10.25 1.10
C ALA A 109 -3.93 10.14 -0.43
N LEU A 110 -5.04 10.37 -1.15
CA LEU A 110 -5.07 10.38 -2.61
C LEU A 110 -4.18 11.50 -3.19
N GLN A 111 -4.28 12.71 -2.67
CA GLN A 111 -3.47 13.84 -3.12
C GLN A 111 -1.98 13.59 -2.90
N GLN A 112 -1.60 12.97 -1.80
CA GLN A 112 -0.20 12.56 -1.56
C GLN A 112 0.26 11.57 -2.63
N ALA A 113 -0.55 10.54 -2.93
CA ALA A 113 -0.24 9.56 -3.96
C ALA A 113 -0.07 10.21 -5.35
N LEU A 114 -0.98 11.09 -5.73
CA LEU A 114 -0.95 11.80 -7.02
C LEU A 114 0.28 12.69 -7.17
N ARG A 115 0.70 13.38 -6.09
CA ARG A 115 1.92 14.20 -6.11
C ARG A 115 3.19 13.38 -6.32
N HIS A 116 3.25 12.19 -5.72
CA HIS A 116 4.46 11.35 -5.77
C HIS A 116 4.54 10.52 -7.06
N ARG A 117 3.40 10.14 -7.65
CA ARG A 117 3.36 9.12 -8.71
C ARG A 117 3.03 9.67 -10.09
N ARG A 118 2.19 10.70 -10.20
CA ARG A 118 1.72 11.25 -11.49
C ARG A 118 1.22 10.14 -12.44
N PRO A 119 0.24 9.32 -12.01
CA PRO A 119 -0.19 8.15 -12.77
C PRO A 119 -0.84 8.57 -14.10
N THR A 120 -0.89 7.63 -15.04
CA THR A 120 -1.64 7.81 -16.29
C THR A 120 -3.14 7.69 -16.04
N ALA A 121 -3.96 8.21 -16.97
CA ALA A 121 -5.44 8.14 -16.89
C ALA A 121 -6.01 6.70 -16.92
N GLU A 122 -5.20 5.70 -17.24
CA GLU A 122 -5.61 4.28 -17.21
C GLU A 122 -5.60 3.63 -15.83
N LEU A 123 -5.12 4.34 -14.80
CA LEU A 123 -5.06 3.79 -13.46
C LEU A 123 -6.46 3.53 -12.90
N ILE A 124 -6.67 2.31 -12.42
CA ILE A 124 -7.88 1.93 -11.70
C ILE A 124 -7.67 2.19 -10.21
N HIS A 125 -8.53 3.05 -9.65
CA HIS A 125 -8.61 3.27 -8.21
C HIS A 125 -9.72 2.41 -7.62
N HIS A 126 -9.37 1.42 -6.80
CA HIS A 126 -10.29 0.47 -6.20
C HIS A 126 -10.45 0.70 -4.69
N SER A 127 -11.69 0.78 -4.21
CA SER A 127 -12.03 0.92 -2.79
C SER A 127 -13.12 -0.07 -2.39
N ASP A 128 -13.35 -0.15 -1.08
CA ASP A 128 -14.60 -0.71 -0.59
C ASP A 128 -15.78 0.27 -0.83
N ARG A 129 -16.99 -0.08 -0.30
CA ARG A 129 -18.17 0.76 -0.40
C ARG A 129 -18.32 1.69 0.80
N GLY A 130 -17.24 2.18 1.39
CA GLY A 130 -17.29 3.16 2.46
C GLY A 130 -17.88 4.48 1.98
N VAL A 131 -18.66 5.17 2.85
CA VAL A 131 -19.30 6.45 2.55
C VAL A 131 -18.30 7.50 2.06
N GLN A 132 -17.08 7.49 2.57
CA GLN A 132 -16.01 8.41 2.20
C GLN A 132 -15.64 8.32 0.73
N TYR A 133 -15.61 7.10 0.17
CA TYR A 133 -15.27 6.84 -1.23
C TYR A 133 -16.45 7.11 -2.19
N ALA A 134 -17.69 7.12 -1.65
CA ALA A 134 -18.89 7.48 -2.40
C ALA A 134 -19.17 9.00 -2.38
N ALA A 135 -18.51 9.76 -1.51
CA ALA A 135 -18.68 11.22 -1.37
C ALA A 135 -18.37 11.95 -2.68
N LEU A 136 -19.07 13.06 -2.92
CA LEU A 136 -18.94 13.84 -4.15
C LEU A 136 -17.53 14.40 -4.32
N GLU A 137 -16.95 14.95 -3.26
CA GLU A 137 -15.62 15.56 -3.25
C GLU A 137 -14.55 14.54 -3.64
N TYR A 138 -14.62 13.33 -3.10
CA TYR A 138 -13.67 12.26 -3.42
C TYR A 138 -13.78 11.81 -4.88
N ARG A 139 -15.02 11.68 -5.37
CA ARG A 139 -15.31 11.35 -6.77
C ARG A 139 -14.81 12.40 -7.75
N GLN A 140 -14.98 13.67 -7.40
CA GLN A 140 -14.47 14.80 -8.18
C GLN A 140 -12.94 14.80 -8.22
N ALA A 141 -12.26 14.53 -7.09
CA ALA A 141 -10.80 14.42 -7.04
C ALA A 141 -10.27 13.30 -7.94
N LEU A 142 -10.93 12.13 -7.97
CA LEU A 142 -10.57 11.04 -8.87
C LEU A 142 -10.81 11.41 -10.35
N ALA A 143 -11.94 12.06 -10.67
CA ALA A 143 -12.27 12.49 -12.02
C ALA A 143 -11.27 13.54 -12.55
N GLN A 144 -10.92 14.53 -11.72
CA GLN A 144 -9.92 15.55 -12.05
C GLN A 144 -8.53 14.94 -12.31
N ALA A 145 -8.18 13.88 -11.59
CA ALA A 145 -6.95 13.13 -11.81
C ALA A 145 -7.05 12.15 -13.00
N GLY A 146 -8.20 12.02 -13.66
CA GLY A 146 -8.42 11.10 -14.76
C GLY A 146 -8.46 9.62 -14.37
N LEU A 147 -8.66 9.30 -13.09
CA LEU A 147 -8.62 7.93 -12.58
C LEU A 147 -9.95 7.20 -12.75
N THR A 148 -9.89 5.94 -13.15
CA THR A 148 -11.07 5.08 -13.28
C THR A 148 -11.48 4.52 -11.92
N ARG A 149 -12.73 4.76 -11.51
CA ARG A 149 -13.26 4.25 -10.24
C ARG A 149 -13.69 2.79 -10.32
N SER A 150 -13.36 2.05 -9.29
CA SER A 150 -13.83 0.68 -9.07
C SER A 150 -14.18 0.48 -7.59
N MET A 151 -15.23 -0.28 -7.30
CA MET A 151 -15.64 -0.59 -5.92
C MET A 151 -15.88 -2.08 -5.74
N SER A 152 -15.45 -2.63 -4.59
CA SER A 152 -15.70 -4.03 -4.23
C SER A 152 -17.20 -4.32 -4.12
N ARG A 153 -17.59 -5.59 -4.24
CA ARG A 153 -18.96 -6.02 -3.97
C ARG A 153 -19.23 -6.03 -2.47
N LYS A 154 -20.49 -5.88 -2.09
CA LYS A 154 -20.91 -5.99 -0.68
C LYS A 154 -20.53 -7.38 -0.14
N GLY A 155 -19.73 -7.40 0.92
CA GLY A 155 -19.35 -8.64 1.61
C GLY A 155 -18.25 -9.47 0.93
N ASN A 156 -17.63 -9.01 -0.16
CA ASN A 156 -16.51 -9.70 -0.78
C ASN A 156 -15.17 -9.14 -0.25
N CYS A 157 -14.54 -9.91 0.65
CA CYS A 157 -13.25 -9.56 1.23
C CYS A 157 -12.05 -9.82 0.28
N TYR A 158 -12.24 -10.54 -0.82
CA TYR A 158 -11.11 -10.87 -1.71
C TYR A 158 -10.62 -9.69 -2.52
N ASP A 159 -11.52 -8.78 -2.89
CA ASP A 159 -11.21 -7.62 -3.71
C ASP A 159 -10.30 -6.61 -2.98
N ASN A 160 -10.35 -6.58 -1.62
CA ASN A 160 -9.56 -5.69 -0.78
C ASN A 160 -8.48 -6.41 0.06
N ALA A 161 -8.28 -7.71 -0.17
CA ALA A 161 -7.38 -8.56 0.63
C ALA A 161 -5.92 -8.06 0.71
N PHE A 162 -5.47 -7.34 -0.31
CA PHE A 162 -4.09 -6.85 -0.36
C PHE A 162 -3.84 -5.72 0.63
N ILE A 163 -4.73 -4.75 0.72
CA ILE A 163 -4.58 -3.65 1.67
C ILE A 163 -4.96 -4.11 3.10
N GLU A 164 -5.90 -5.05 3.24
CA GLU A 164 -6.16 -5.72 4.53
C GLU A 164 -4.91 -6.46 5.04
N SER A 165 -4.17 -7.10 4.12
CA SER A 165 -2.89 -7.74 4.46
C SER A 165 -1.86 -6.72 4.91
N PHE A 166 -1.81 -5.53 4.29
CA PHE A 166 -0.96 -4.42 4.74
C PHE A 166 -1.35 -3.97 6.15
N TRP A 167 -2.64 -3.71 6.42
CA TRP A 167 -3.10 -3.32 7.76
C TRP A 167 -2.77 -4.35 8.83
N SER A 168 -2.97 -5.63 8.51
CA SER A 168 -2.58 -6.70 9.41
C SER A 168 -1.07 -6.69 9.72
N THR A 169 -0.26 -6.39 8.71
CA THR A 169 1.19 -6.29 8.84
C THR A 169 1.60 -5.06 9.65
N LEU A 170 1.07 -3.88 9.33
CA LEU A 170 1.28 -2.64 10.09
C LEU A 170 0.92 -2.85 11.57
N LYS A 171 -0.28 -3.37 11.83
CA LYS A 171 -0.73 -3.62 13.21
C LYS A 171 0.17 -4.62 13.95
N THR A 172 0.62 -5.67 13.29
CA THR A 172 1.47 -6.69 13.91
C THR A 172 2.90 -6.22 14.15
N GLU A 173 3.48 -5.51 13.20
CA GLU A 173 4.90 -5.16 13.20
C GLU A 173 5.17 -3.80 13.85
N CYS A 174 4.25 -2.83 13.73
CA CYS A 174 4.39 -1.47 14.25
C CYS A 174 3.57 -1.26 15.53
N THR A 175 2.23 -1.42 15.49
CA THR A 175 1.37 -0.86 16.54
C THR A 175 0.95 -1.84 17.65
N ALA A 176 0.99 -3.16 17.43
CA ALA A 176 0.43 -4.14 18.38
C ALA A 176 1.13 -4.22 19.75
N ARG A 177 2.32 -3.67 19.90
CA ARG A 177 3.12 -3.70 21.12
C ARG A 177 3.37 -2.32 21.72
N GLN A 178 2.80 -1.28 21.12
CA GLN A 178 2.94 0.09 21.59
C GLN A 178 1.60 0.59 22.10
N SER A 179 1.61 1.22 23.25
CA SER A 179 0.52 2.05 23.71
C SER A 179 0.90 3.49 23.42
N PHE A 180 0.20 4.13 22.50
CA PHE A 180 0.47 5.50 22.12
C PHE A 180 -0.22 6.46 23.08
N ALA A 181 0.52 7.35 23.70
CA ALA A 181 -0.04 8.39 24.54
C ALA A 181 -0.84 9.41 23.71
N THR A 182 -0.32 9.76 22.52
CA THR A 182 -0.93 10.77 21.64
C THR A 182 -1.13 10.25 20.22
N ARG A 183 -2.05 10.88 19.47
CA ARG A 183 -2.22 10.63 18.04
C ARG A 183 -0.95 10.97 17.25
N ALA A 184 -0.27 12.07 17.62
CA ALA A 184 0.99 12.46 17.00
C ALA A 184 2.09 11.40 17.13
N ALA A 185 2.21 10.76 18.32
CA ALA A 185 3.16 9.67 18.52
C ALA A 185 2.83 8.44 17.65
N ALA A 186 1.55 8.12 17.50
CA ALA A 186 1.12 7.03 16.62
C ALA A 186 1.38 7.36 15.14
N GLU A 187 1.11 8.57 14.71
CA GLU A 187 1.38 9.04 13.35
C GLU A 187 2.86 8.99 13.01
N LEU A 188 3.73 9.45 13.90
CA LEU A 188 5.19 9.37 13.73
C LEU A 188 5.66 7.91 13.58
N ALA A 189 5.14 6.99 14.41
CA ALA A 189 5.49 5.58 14.31
C ALA A 189 5.01 4.95 12.99
N ILE A 190 3.85 5.37 12.47
CA ILE A 190 3.33 4.92 11.18
C ILE A 190 4.18 5.49 10.04
N PHE A 191 4.56 6.77 10.12
CA PHE A 191 5.48 7.40 9.16
C PHE A 191 6.80 6.62 9.08
N ASP A 192 7.46 6.41 10.20
CA ASP A 192 8.70 5.65 10.27
C ASP A 192 8.52 4.26 9.69
N TYR A 193 7.43 3.58 10.06
CA TYR A 193 7.18 2.25 9.55
C TYR A 193 7.00 2.22 8.04
N ILE A 194 6.21 3.11 7.46
CA ILE A 194 5.91 3.11 6.01
C ILE A 194 7.13 3.58 5.21
N GLU A 195 7.74 4.72 5.59
CA GLU A 195 8.73 5.40 4.76
C GLU A 195 10.14 4.86 4.97
N THR A 196 10.48 4.42 6.18
CA THR A 196 11.84 3.95 6.46
C THR A 196 11.97 2.43 6.44
N PHE A 197 10.88 1.68 6.63
CA PHE A 197 10.96 0.23 6.72
C PHE A 197 10.08 -0.50 5.68
N TYR A 198 8.76 -0.28 5.66
CA TYR A 198 7.85 -1.07 4.82
C TYR A 198 8.17 -0.90 3.31
N ASN A 199 8.21 0.33 2.83
CA ASN A 199 8.47 0.61 1.43
C ASN A 199 9.92 0.29 1.01
N PRO A 200 10.98 0.72 1.74
CA PRO A 200 12.37 0.56 1.27
C PRO A 200 13.02 -0.77 1.68
N VAL A 201 12.60 -1.40 2.76
CA VAL A 201 13.38 -2.50 3.40
C VAL A 201 12.60 -3.80 3.52
N ARG A 202 11.27 -3.73 3.82
CA ARG A 202 10.51 -4.92 4.15
C ARG A 202 10.41 -5.89 2.97
N LEU A 203 10.86 -7.13 3.16
CA LEU A 203 10.84 -8.16 2.13
C LEU A 203 9.44 -8.78 1.96
N HIS A 204 8.98 -8.90 0.73
CA HIS A 204 7.70 -9.49 0.36
C HIS A 204 7.91 -10.77 -0.45
N SER A 205 7.34 -11.88 0.01
CA SER A 205 7.45 -13.17 -0.71
C SER A 205 6.81 -13.10 -2.10
N ALA A 206 5.71 -12.34 -2.26
CA ALA A 206 5.04 -12.12 -3.54
C ALA A 206 5.88 -11.29 -4.53
N LEU A 207 6.92 -10.59 -4.06
CA LEU A 207 7.85 -9.81 -4.87
C LEU A 207 9.23 -10.48 -4.96
N ALA A 208 9.28 -11.81 -4.98
CA ALA A 208 10.54 -12.58 -4.96
C ALA A 208 11.49 -12.17 -3.83
N TYR A 209 10.92 -11.76 -2.68
CA TYR A 209 11.65 -11.23 -1.52
C TYR A 209 12.42 -9.93 -1.78
N HIS A 210 11.92 -9.09 -2.68
CA HIS A 210 12.32 -7.69 -2.76
C HIS A 210 11.42 -6.82 -1.88
N SER A 211 11.93 -5.66 -1.47
CA SER A 211 11.09 -4.61 -0.90
C SER A 211 10.27 -3.93 -2.01
N PRO A 212 9.14 -3.29 -1.69
CA PRO A 212 8.35 -2.57 -2.68
C PRO A 212 9.17 -1.59 -3.53
N ARG A 213 10.00 -0.76 -2.87
CA ARG A 213 10.88 0.20 -3.56
C ARG A 213 11.91 -0.49 -4.45
N HIS A 214 12.55 -1.57 -3.98
CA HIS A 214 13.53 -2.29 -4.77
C HIS A 214 12.88 -2.99 -5.97
N PHE A 215 11.68 -3.56 -5.77
CA PHE A 215 10.91 -4.17 -6.86
C PHE A 215 10.58 -3.16 -7.96
N GLU A 216 10.19 -1.92 -7.61
CA GLU A 216 9.92 -0.88 -8.60
C GLU A 216 11.17 -0.45 -9.38
N LEU A 217 12.35 -0.45 -8.75
CA LEU A 217 13.60 -0.17 -9.46
C LEU A 217 13.94 -1.25 -10.49
N LEU A 218 13.57 -2.51 -10.23
CA LEU A 218 13.76 -3.61 -11.18
C LEU A 218 12.70 -3.63 -12.29
N HIS A 219 11.53 -3.04 -12.05
CA HIS A 219 10.38 -3.03 -12.95
C HIS A 219 9.88 -1.59 -13.13
N PRO A 220 10.66 -0.69 -13.74
CA PRO A 220 10.26 0.70 -13.87
C PRO A 220 8.95 0.83 -14.66
N PRO A 221 8.11 1.82 -14.35
CA PRO A 221 6.91 2.09 -15.12
C PRO A 221 7.31 2.35 -16.58
N ARG A 222 6.51 1.83 -17.53
CA ARG A 222 6.74 2.12 -18.95
C ARG A 222 6.51 3.62 -19.14
N THR A 223 7.58 4.36 -19.36
CA THR A 223 7.48 5.75 -19.81
C THR A 223 7.01 5.74 -21.25
N ASN A 224 5.92 6.42 -21.56
CA ASN A 224 5.44 6.62 -22.94
C ASN A 224 6.37 7.54 -23.77
N ASN A 225 7.52 7.93 -23.22
CA ASN A 225 8.54 8.62 -23.98
C ASN A 225 9.48 7.57 -24.62
N PRO A 226 9.57 7.50 -25.96
CA PRO A 226 10.65 6.76 -26.59
C PRO A 226 11.99 7.30 -26.05
N PRO A 227 13.00 6.45 -25.86
CA PRO A 227 14.32 6.91 -25.48
C PRO A 227 14.78 7.98 -26.48
N PRO A 228 15.44 9.07 -26.02
CA PRO A 228 15.96 10.07 -26.94
C PRO A 228 16.83 9.36 -27.98
N ALA A 229 16.51 9.58 -29.25
CA ALA A 229 17.26 9.02 -30.35
C ALA A 229 18.72 9.39 -30.18
N LEU A 230 19.58 8.39 -30.02
CA LEU A 230 21.02 8.57 -30.03
C LEU A 230 21.38 9.29 -31.33
N SER A 231 21.71 10.57 -31.25
CA SER A 231 22.20 11.31 -32.39
C SER A 231 23.49 10.62 -32.86
N LYS A 232 23.42 9.97 -34.03
CA LYS A 232 24.60 9.51 -34.73
C LYS A 232 25.44 10.75 -35.02
N LYS A 233 26.53 10.93 -34.24
CA LYS A 233 27.58 11.87 -34.65
C LYS A 233 28.09 11.39 -36.00
N SER A 234 27.79 12.17 -37.02
CA SER A 234 28.41 12.02 -38.35
C SER A 234 29.93 12.15 -38.16
N ALA A 235 30.63 11.06 -38.44
CA ALA A 235 32.06 11.15 -38.67
C ALA A 235 32.23 12.03 -39.92
N CYS A 236 32.75 13.23 -39.78
CA CYS A 236 33.31 14.00 -40.88
C CYS A 236 34.70 13.45 -41.14
N ASP A 237 34.88 12.96 -42.36
CA ASP A 237 36.17 12.69 -42.97
C ASP A 237 37.02 13.97 -43.00
N HIS A 238 38.27 13.83 -42.60
CA HIS A 238 39.43 14.50 -43.22
C HIS A 238 40.66 13.60 -43.06
#